data_99ec9a7781f6fe1c4289c0f853f51617
#
_entry.id   99ec9a7781f6fe1c4289c0f853f51617
#
_cell.length_a   1.000
_cell.length_b   1.000
_cell.length_c   1.000
_cell.angle_alpha   90.00
_cell.angle_beta   90.00
_cell.angle_gamma   90.00
#
_symmetry.space_group_name_H-M   'P 1'
#
loop_
_entity.id
_entity.type
_entity.pdbx_description
1 polymer ?
#
loop_
_entity_poly.entity_id
_entity_poly.type
_entity_poly.pdbx_seq_one_letter_code
_entity_poly.pdbx_strand_id
1 'polypeptide(L)' 'MAFRTTEAAVFAVMANDQRDSVRYELSQLYIRRRISLAHARVLRIWGERGAAPDPTETDHALWTEAIAALDVALKKRGL' A
#
# COMPACT_ATOMS: atom_id res chain seq x y z
N MET A 1 -10.75 -3.85 -12.51
CA MET A 1 -11.63 -2.98 -11.69
C MET A 1 -10.78 -1.98 -10.94
N ALA A 2 -11.13 -0.72 -11.01
CA ALA A 2 -10.37 0.32 -10.32
C ALA A 2 -10.81 0.42 -8.86
N PHE A 3 -9.87 0.68 -7.99
CA PHE A 3 -10.16 1.00 -6.59
C PHE A 3 -10.43 2.49 -6.48
N ARG A 4 -11.27 2.87 -5.52
CA ARG A 4 -11.56 4.28 -5.28
C ARG A 4 -10.33 5.02 -4.79
N THR A 5 -9.54 4.36 -3.96
CA THR A 5 -8.32 4.95 -3.40
C THR A 5 -7.24 3.89 -3.38
N THR A 6 -6.00 4.33 -3.33
CA THR A 6 -4.86 3.44 -3.17
C THR A 6 -4.91 2.71 -1.83
N GLU A 7 -5.43 3.36 -0.79
CA GLU A 7 -5.63 2.71 0.51
C GLU A 7 -6.60 1.54 0.41
N ALA A 8 -7.70 1.72 -0.31
CA ALA A 8 -8.66 0.63 -0.53
C ALA A 8 -8.01 -0.56 -1.22
N ALA A 9 -7.11 -0.31 -2.16
CA ALA A 9 -6.38 -1.38 -2.84
C ALA A 9 -5.50 -2.16 -1.86
N VAL A 10 -4.83 -1.46 -0.93
CA VAL A 10 -4.00 -2.10 0.09
C VAL A 10 -4.87 -2.95 1.02
N PHE A 11 -6.00 -2.42 1.47
CA PHE A 11 -6.90 -3.16 2.36
C PHE A 11 -7.40 -4.44 1.69
N ALA A 12 -7.77 -4.36 0.41
CA ALA A 12 -8.23 -5.52 -0.34
C ALA A 12 -7.16 -6.61 -0.42
N VAL A 13 -5.91 -6.24 -0.73
CA VAL A 13 -4.80 -7.19 -0.84
C VAL A 13 -4.52 -7.84 0.51
N MET A 14 -4.50 -7.05 1.58
CA MET A 14 -4.17 -7.56 2.91
C MET A 14 -5.30 -8.41 3.50
N ALA A 15 -6.52 -8.27 2.99
CA ALA A 15 -7.66 -9.11 3.36
C ALA A 15 -7.77 -10.37 2.50
N ASN A 16 -6.68 -10.75 1.81
CA ASN A 16 -6.62 -11.91 0.92
C ASN A 16 -7.53 -11.80 -0.31
N ASP A 17 -7.95 -10.60 -0.68
CA ASP A 17 -8.57 -10.38 -1.97
C ASP A 17 -7.47 -10.48 -3.03
N GLN A 18 -7.58 -11.44 -3.93
CA GLN A 18 -6.52 -11.74 -4.89
C GLN A 18 -6.48 -10.68 -6.00
N ARG A 19 -5.77 -9.61 -5.72
CA ARG A 19 -5.49 -8.53 -6.68
C ARG A 19 -4.02 -8.60 -7.06
N ASP A 20 -3.70 -9.48 -7.99
CA ASP A 20 -2.32 -9.76 -8.37
C ASP A 20 -1.58 -8.52 -8.84
N SER A 21 -2.25 -7.61 -9.54
CA SER A 21 -1.60 -6.38 -10.02
C SER A 21 -1.13 -5.50 -8.87
N VAL A 22 -1.93 -5.39 -7.80
CA VAL A 22 -1.54 -4.61 -6.63
C VAL A 22 -0.38 -5.27 -5.88
N ARG A 23 -0.46 -6.59 -5.70
CA ARG A 23 0.63 -7.35 -5.08
C ARG A 23 1.93 -7.22 -5.87
N TYR A 24 1.83 -7.31 -7.19
CA TYR A 24 2.98 -7.16 -8.07
C TYR A 24 3.63 -5.79 -7.89
N GLU A 25 2.83 -4.72 -7.91
CA GLU A 25 3.36 -3.36 -7.75
C GLU A 25 4.00 -3.16 -6.39
N LEU A 26 3.42 -3.70 -5.32
CA LEU A 26 4.02 -3.64 -3.99
C LEU A 26 5.39 -4.33 -3.97
N SER A 27 5.48 -5.52 -4.57
CA SER A 27 6.73 -6.26 -4.68
C SER A 27 7.77 -5.48 -5.47
N GLN A 28 7.37 -4.86 -6.58
CA GLN A 28 8.28 -4.08 -7.41
C GLN A 28 8.81 -2.85 -6.67
N LEU A 29 7.96 -2.16 -5.92
CA LEU A 29 8.38 -1.02 -5.11
C LEU A 29 9.45 -1.43 -4.09
N TYR A 30 9.25 -2.56 -3.45
CA TYR A 30 10.21 -3.07 -2.48
C TYR A 30 11.53 -3.47 -3.15
N ILE A 31 11.45 -4.23 -4.24
CA ILE A 31 12.63 -4.69 -4.98
C ILE A 31 13.44 -3.51 -5.52
N ARG A 32 12.76 -2.49 -6.02
CA ARG A 32 13.41 -1.29 -6.57
C ARG A 32 13.80 -0.28 -5.49
N ARG A 33 13.62 -0.64 -4.23
CA ARG A 33 13.95 0.21 -3.08
C ARG A 33 13.22 1.56 -3.06
N ARG A 34 12.02 1.59 -3.64
CA ARG A 34 11.14 2.76 -3.56
C ARG A 34 10.45 2.83 -2.21
N ILE A 35 10.26 1.67 -1.57
CA ILE A 35 9.80 1.58 -0.19
C ILE A 35 10.76 0.66 0.57
N SER A 36 10.86 0.86 1.88
CA SER A 36 11.70 0.05 2.75
C SER A 36 10.89 -1.07 3.39
N LEU A 37 11.58 -1.94 4.13
CA LEU A 37 10.92 -2.96 4.93
C LEU A 37 9.98 -2.35 5.96
N ALA A 38 10.35 -1.20 6.54
CA ALA A 38 9.49 -0.50 7.49
C ALA A 38 8.16 -0.08 6.83
N HIS A 39 8.21 0.44 5.61
CA HIS A 39 7.01 0.77 4.85
C HIS A 39 6.15 -0.48 4.61
N ALA A 40 6.78 -1.58 4.21
CA ALA A 40 6.05 -2.83 3.93
C ALA A 40 5.36 -3.35 5.18
N ARG A 41 6.02 -3.30 6.33
CA ARG A 41 5.43 -3.72 7.61
C ARG A 41 4.22 -2.88 7.99
N VAL A 42 4.33 -1.57 7.83
CA VAL A 42 3.23 -0.66 8.15
C VAL A 42 2.04 -0.91 7.25
N LEU A 43 2.27 -1.10 5.95
CA LEU A 43 1.20 -1.43 5.02
C LEU A 43 0.50 -2.72 5.43
N ARG A 44 1.26 -3.75 5.83
CA ARG A 44 0.67 -5.02 6.24
C ARG A 44 -0.15 -4.87 7.52
N ILE A 45 0.42 -4.25 8.55
CA ILE A 45 -0.24 -4.13 9.85
C ILE A 45 -1.55 -3.36 9.73
N TRP A 46 -1.51 -2.18 9.15
CA TRP A 46 -2.70 -1.33 9.05
C TRP A 46 -3.65 -1.81 7.96
N GLY A 47 -3.10 -2.39 6.89
CA GLY A 47 -3.92 -3.00 5.85
C GLY A 47 -4.77 -4.15 6.38
N GLU A 48 -4.19 -5.02 7.23
CA GLU A 48 -4.92 -6.12 7.85
C GLU A 48 -5.97 -5.62 8.84
N ARG A 49 -5.72 -4.50 9.50
CA ARG A 49 -6.68 -3.88 10.39
C ARG A 49 -7.85 -3.23 9.65
N GLY A 50 -7.67 -2.95 8.36
CA GLY A 50 -8.68 -2.29 7.55
C GLY A 50 -8.84 -0.82 7.84
N ALA A 51 -7.83 -0.17 8.42
CA ALA A 51 -7.87 1.25 8.76
C ALA A 51 -6.48 1.85 8.64
N ALA A 52 -6.41 3.11 8.20
CA ALA A 52 -5.15 3.85 8.16
C ALA A 52 -4.78 4.32 9.56
N PRO A 53 -3.47 4.48 9.86
CA PRO A 53 -3.06 5.04 11.15
C PRO A 53 -3.46 6.51 11.28
N ASP A 54 -3.81 6.92 12.49
CA ASP A 54 -4.10 8.33 12.79
C ASP A 54 -2.85 9.18 12.61
N PRO A 55 -3.02 10.49 12.30
CA PRO A 55 -1.86 11.39 12.22
C PRO A 55 -1.01 11.44 13.49
N THR A 56 -1.57 11.04 14.64
CA THR A 56 -0.84 10.99 15.90
C THR A 56 0.00 9.73 16.07
N GLU A 57 -0.23 8.71 15.23
CA GLU A 57 0.51 7.46 15.30
C GLU A 57 1.89 7.63 14.68
N THR A 58 2.88 6.92 15.23
CA THR A 58 4.25 6.95 14.69
C THR A 58 4.30 6.35 13.28
N ASP A 59 3.41 5.42 12.98
CA ASP A 59 3.36 4.76 11.68
C ASP A 59 2.76 5.64 10.56
N HIS A 60 2.13 6.76 10.92
CA HIS A 60 1.43 7.59 9.95
C HIS A 60 2.34 8.07 8.81
N ALA A 61 3.53 8.54 9.14
CA ALA A 61 4.47 9.03 8.12
C ALA A 61 4.85 7.94 7.13
N LEU A 62 5.17 6.73 7.64
CA LEU A 62 5.52 5.61 6.78
C LEU A 62 4.35 5.16 5.93
N TRP A 63 3.16 5.12 6.51
CA TRP A 63 1.93 4.78 5.78
C TRP A 63 1.72 5.76 4.63
N THR A 64 1.77 7.06 4.90
CA THR A 64 1.55 8.11 3.91
C THR A 64 2.58 8.01 2.78
N GLU A 65 3.84 7.80 3.10
CA GLU A 65 4.91 7.65 2.11
C GLU A 65 4.69 6.42 1.23
N ALA A 66 4.34 5.30 1.85
CA ALA A 66 4.12 4.05 1.12
C ALA A 66 2.90 4.15 0.20
N ILE A 67 1.82 4.75 0.69
CA ILE A 67 0.60 4.95 -0.11
C ILE A 67 0.90 5.87 -1.30
N ALA A 68 1.68 6.94 -1.10
CA ALA A 68 2.05 7.84 -2.20
C ALA A 68 2.85 7.11 -3.27
N ALA A 69 3.81 6.28 -2.87
CA ALA A 69 4.61 5.51 -3.82
C ALA A 69 3.76 4.52 -4.61
N LEU A 70 2.85 3.81 -3.92
CA LEU A 70 1.96 2.86 -4.57
C LEU A 70 0.98 3.56 -5.51
N ASP A 71 0.46 4.71 -5.11
CA ASP A 71 -0.46 5.49 -5.93
C ASP A 71 0.17 5.84 -7.28
N VAL A 72 1.41 6.30 -7.28
CA VAL A 72 2.14 6.61 -8.53
C VAL A 72 2.28 5.35 -9.38
N ALA A 73 2.66 4.24 -8.78
CA ALA A 73 2.86 2.99 -9.51
C ALA A 73 1.55 2.48 -10.14
N LEU A 74 0.46 2.53 -9.40
CA LEU A 74 -0.84 2.07 -9.89
C LEU A 74 -1.35 2.97 -11.00
N LYS A 75 -1.17 4.28 -10.90
CA LYS A 75 -1.58 5.22 -11.95
C LYS A 75 -0.81 4.97 -13.26
N LYS A 76 0.46 4.61 -13.17
CA LYS A 76 1.24 4.27 -14.36
C LYS A 76 0.71 3.04 -15.06
N ARG A 77 0.09 2.12 -14.33
CA ARG A 77 -0.53 0.93 -14.91
C ARG A 77 -1.95 1.19 -15.43
N GLY A 78 -2.52 2.36 -15.14
CA GLY A 78 -3.90 2.65 -15.49
C GLY A 78 -4.91 2.03 -14.53
N LEU A 79 -4.50 1.78 -13.32
CA LEU A 79 -5.39 1.18 -12.31
C LEU A 79 -6.01 2.25 -11.41
#